data_b11d81963bffbc3c57acdf86b8fed226
#
_entry.id   b11d81963bffbc3c57acdf86b8fed226
#
_cell.length_a   1.000
_cell.length_b   1.000
_cell.length_c   1.000
_cell.angle_alpha   90.00
_cell.angle_beta   90.00
_cell.angle_gamma   90.00
#
_symmetry.space_group_name_H-M   'P 1'
#
loop_
_entity.id
_entity.type
_entity.pdbx_description
1 polymer ?
#
loop_
_entity_poly.entity_id
_entity_poly.type
_entity_poly.pdbx_seq_one_letter_code
_entity_poly.pdbx_strand_id
1 'polypeptide(L)'
;YLCEQLKENNLTIKFEGNHDSINHIDVTCNNITKDTSYSFNYQIQNLPTIVELSSKTGISLVGIIIMKIIAQIISKLKILYKAIVLDLDDTIWKGTLSEVGMNEIKENMYSYHGAPFIAFMNFIKTLANELGLFITVCSRNDSKIVQSTIAELDENIFPIKNHIDYIIANNNDKSENIRKIAEQLSILPKSIVFIDDNQIVRDEVKNKLPEVFVPEWTNHNELVTQLIVGCIFERAELSLNSQNRRKQYKIIQTERTQNSLPPLKVKIIKDDKHTESIKLYSKSNQFKFSLNDDKFDSDAKSLYFEIYRENGENLGICSAITYTISYNTFLIHNWAISCRYFEIGLEEFILMYIQNMANANMIFINYQYSEYNQKVRE
;
A
#
# COMPACT_ATOMS: atom_id res chain seq x y z
N TYR A 1 10.48 11.60 10.23
CA TYR A 1 9.89 10.25 10.38
C TYR A 1 10.89 9.16 9.97
N LEU A 2 11.36 9.13 8.71
CA LEU A 2 12.31 8.11 8.24
C LEU A 2 13.66 8.21 8.97
N CYS A 3 14.17 9.42 9.19
CA CYS A 3 15.39 9.66 9.96
C CYS A 3 15.25 9.27 11.44
N GLU A 4 14.07 9.44 12.03
CA GLU A 4 13.78 8.99 13.39
C GLU A 4 13.75 7.46 13.46
N GLN A 5 13.04 6.80 12.55
CA GLN A 5 13.04 5.33 12.48
C GLN A 5 14.41 4.72 12.18
N LEU A 6 15.22 5.37 11.36
CA LEU A 6 16.59 4.93 11.10
C LEU A 6 17.49 5.15 12.32
N LYS A 7 17.31 6.23 13.10
CA LYS A 7 18.01 6.46 14.36
C LYS A 7 17.62 5.45 15.45
N GLU A 8 16.35 5.11 15.55
CA GLU A 8 15.85 4.12 16.51
C GLU A 8 16.37 2.71 16.24
N ASN A 9 16.80 2.39 15.01
CA ASN A 9 17.24 1.05 14.61
C ASN A 9 18.78 0.91 14.42
N ASN A 10 19.57 1.88 14.86
CA ASN A 10 21.04 1.85 14.76
C ASN A 10 21.57 1.34 13.40
N LEU A 11 21.21 2.03 12.33
CA LEU A 11 21.60 1.65 10.96
C LEU A 11 23.10 1.85 10.74
N THR A 12 23.77 0.79 10.34
CA THR A 12 25.17 0.84 9.89
C THR A 12 25.23 0.46 8.41
N ILE A 13 25.83 1.31 7.60
CA ILE A 13 26.05 1.07 6.17
C ILE A 13 27.55 0.92 5.94
N LYS A 14 27.96 -0.23 5.41
CA LYS A 14 29.35 -0.49 5.00
C LYS A 14 29.42 -0.61 3.50
N PHE A 15 30.41 0.06 2.90
CA PHE A 15 30.68 0.01 1.48
C PHE A 15 31.96 -0.81 1.25
N GLU A 16 31.87 -1.80 0.38
CA GLU A 16 33.03 -2.57 -0.08
C GLU A 16 33.22 -2.35 -1.57
N GLY A 17 34.39 -1.88 -1.98
CA GLY A 17 34.72 -1.64 -3.38
C GLY A 17 36.05 -0.89 -3.54
N ASN A 18 36.57 -0.87 -4.76
CA ASN A 18 37.74 -0.07 -5.14
C ASN A 18 37.30 1.35 -5.52
N HIS A 19 38.25 2.29 -5.61
CA HIS A 19 38.03 3.73 -5.87
C HIS A 19 37.08 4.02 -7.06
N ASP A 20 36.93 3.10 -8.01
CA ASP A 20 36.14 3.27 -9.24
C ASP A 20 34.87 2.40 -9.32
N SER A 21 34.60 1.51 -8.34
CA SER A 21 33.41 0.69 -8.33
C SER A 21 33.04 0.25 -6.90
N ILE A 22 31.79 0.53 -6.50
CA ILE A 22 31.19 -0.06 -5.30
C ILE A 22 30.54 -1.36 -5.73
N ASN A 23 31.14 -2.50 -5.36
CA ASN A 23 30.67 -3.82 -5.75
C ASN A 23 29.71 -4.43 -4.75
N HIS A 24 29.77 -3.97 -3.50
CA HIS A 24 28.99 -4.53 -2.40
C HIS A 24 28.65 -3.46 -1.37
N ILE A 25 27.41 -3.50 -0.87
CA ILE A 25 26.97 -2.62 0.21
C ILE A 25 26.28 -3.48 1.27
N ASP A 26 26.88 -3.52 2.44
CA ASP A 26 26.27 -4.15 3.63
C ASP A 26 25.51 -3.12 4.44
N VAL A 27 24.23 -3.38 4.65
CA VAL A 27 23.39 -2.57 5.52
C VAL A 27 22.97 -3.45 6.71
N THR A 28 23.44 -3.09 7.89
CA THR A 28 23.05 -3.76 9.13
C THR A 28 22.14 -2.83 9.94
N CYS A 29 20.96 -3.33 10.29
CA CYS A 29 20.02 -2.65 11.14
C CYS A 29 19.85 -3.46 12.42
N ASN A 30 20.29 -2.92 13.54
CA ASN A 30 20.17 -3.56 14.85
C ASN A 30 18.93 -3.02 15.55
N ASN A 31 17.92 -3.86 15.72
CA ASN A 31 16.74 -3.49 16.50
C ASN A 31 17.01 -3.81 17.97
N ILE A 32 17.22 -2.77 18.77
CA ILE A 32 17.58 -2.87 20.20
C ILE A 32 16.50 -3.57 21.03
N THR A 33 15.26 -3.58 20.58
CA THR A 33 14.14 -4.12 21.36
C THR A 33 13.91 -5.62 21.19
N LYS A 34 14.58 -6.29 20.24
CA LYS A 34 14.32 -7.71 19.90
C LYS A 34 15.56 -8.58 19.67
N ASP A 35 16.77 -8.13 19.97
CA ASP A 35 18.03 -8.87 19.68
C ASP A 35 18.13 -9.43 18.25
N THR A 36 17.45 -8.85 17.31
CA THR A 36 17.48 -9.25 15.89
C THR A 36 18.28 -8.26 15.07
N SER A 37 19.41 -8.70 14.55
CA SER A 37 20.16 -7.98 13.53
C SER A 37 19.65 -8.39 12.15
N TYR A 38 19.34 -7.41 11.32
CA TYR A 38 19.05 -7.64 9.91
C TYR A 38 20.29 -7.25 9.09
N SER A 39 20.88 -8.22 8.39
CA SER A 39 21.94 -7.98 7.43
C SER A 39 21.34 -7.96 6.02
N PHE A 40 21.62 -6.89 5.26
CA PHE A 40 21.19 -6.75 3.89
C PHE A 40 22.41 -6.70 2.98
N ASN A 41 22.55 -7.71 2.13
CA ASN A 41 23.53 -7.72 1.06
C ASN A 41 22.90 -7.12 -0.21
N TYR A 42 23.33 -5.95 -0.60
CA TYR A 42 22.88 -5.30 -1.83
C TYR A 42 23.98 -5.39 -2.89
N GLN A 43 23.79 -6.28 -3.87
CA GLN A 43 24.58 -6.21 -5.10
C GLN A 43 24.00 -5.15 -6.02
N ILE A 44 24.83 -4.20 -6.44
CA ILE A 44 24.43 -3.18 -7.41
C ILE A 44 24.26 -3.90 -8.76
N GLN A 45 23.04 -4.34 -9.03
CA GLN A 45 22.66 -4.83 -10.35
C GLN A 45 22.31 -3.64 -11.23
N ASN A 46 22.78 -3.66 -12.49
CA ASN A 46 22.53 -2.62 -13.49
C ASN A 46 23.14 -1.23 -13.19
N LEU A 47 24.39 -1.21 -12.73
CA LEU A 47 25.14 0.03 -12.55
C LEU A 47 25.06 0.98 -13.77
N PRO A 48 25.13 0.54 -15.05
CA PRO A 48 24.96 1.41 -16.21
C PRO A 48 23.63 2.17 -16.23
N THR A 49 22.54 1.51 -15.87
CA THR A 49 21.19 2.14 -15.81
C THR A 49 21.11 3.17 -14.68
N ILE A 50 21.75 2.91 -13.55
CA ILE A 50 21.81 3.84 -12.40
C ILE A 50 22.63 5.07 -12.76
N VAL A 51 23.74 4.91 -13.46
CA VAL A 51 24.59 6.02 -13.97
C VAL A 51 23.81 6.87 -14.97
N GLU A 52 23.08 6.24 -15.89
CA GLU A 52 22.23 6.93 -16.87
C GLU A 52 21.11 7.72 -16.18
N LEU A 53 20.45 7.15 -15.17
CA LEU A 53 19.44 7.83 -14.36
C LEU A 53 20.04 9.04 -13.63
N SER A 54 21.22 8.91 -13.03
CA SER A 54 21.94 10.00 -12.39
C SER A 54 22.20 11.15 -13.35
N SER A 55 22.66 10.85 -14.56
CA SER A 55 22.94 11.87 -15.59
C SER A 55 21.68 12.58 -16.09
N LYS A 56 20.56 11.87 -16.19
CA LYS A 56 19.27 12.42 -16.67
C LYS A 56 18.52 13.23 -15.62
N THR A 57 18.61 12.84 -14.35
CA THR A 57 17.82 13.44 -13.27
C THR A 57 18.57 14.51 -12.49
N GLY A 58 19.89 14.62 -12.64
CA GLY A 58 20.73 15.47 -11.82
C GLY A 58 20.89 15.00 -10.36
N ILE A 59 20.28 13.85 -9.99
CA ILE A 59 20.47 13.24 -8.67
C ILE A 59 21.83 12.54 -8.65
N SER A 60 22.60 12.75 -7.59
CA SER A 60 23.91 12.09 -7.48
C SER A 60 23.79 10.57 -7.46
N LEU A 61 24.76 9.86 -8.01
CA LEU A 61 24.81 8.40 -7.98
C LEU A 61 24.66 7.85 -6.56
N VAL A 62 25.32 8.49 -5.59
CA VAL A 62 25.19 8.16 -4.16
C VAL A 62 23.75 8.33 -3.67
N GLY A 63 23.07 9.40 -4.10
CA GLY A 63 21.67 9.62 -3.77
C GLY A 63 20.76 8.49 -4.26
N ILE A 64 20.92 8.04 -5.50
CA ILE A 64 20.14 6.94 -6.06
C ILE A 64 20.42 5.62 -5.32
N ILE A 65 21.66 5.34 -4.97
CA ILE A 65 22.06 4.16 -4.19
C ILE A 65 21.39 4.20 -2.81
N ILE A 66 21.44 5.33 -2.11
CA ILE A 66 20.80 5.50 -0.81
C ILE A 66 19.29 5.28 -0.93
N MET A 67 18.63 5.83 -1.93
CA MET A 67 17.19 5.61 -2.18
C MET A 67 16.87 4.11 -2.37
N LYS A 68 17.71 3.37 -3.10
CA LYS A 68 17.52 1.92 -3.27
C LYS A 68 17.72 1.15 -1.96
N ILE A 69 18.70 1.52 -1.15
CA ILE A 69 18.90 0.92 0.18
C ILE A 69 17.68 1.19 1.08
N ILE A 70 17.20 2.43 1.10
CA ILE A 70 16.01 2.80 1.87
C ILE A 70 14.79 2.01 1.40
N ALA A 71 14.60 1.85 0.09
CA ALA A 71 13.53 1.04 -0.47
C ALA A 71 13.57 -0.41 0.03
N GLN A 72 14.75 -1.01 0.10
CA GLN A 72 14.95 -2.36 0.65
C GLN A 72 14.58 -2.42 2.13
N ILE A 73 15.03 -1.45 2.93
CA ILE A 73 14.73 -1.37 4.36
C ILE A 73 13.21 -1.22 4.57
N ILE A 74 12.57 -0.28 3.88
CA ILE A 74 11.11 -0.06 3.94
C ILE A 74 10.35 -1.35 3.61
N SER A 75 10.76 -2.04 2.56
CA SER A 75 10.14 -3.30 2.16
C SER A 75 10.24 -4.38 3.25
N LYS A 76 11.36 -4.46 3.94
CA LYS A 76 11.59 -5.41 5.03
C LYS A 76 10.86 -5.04 6.32
N LEU A 77 10.77 -3.75 6.63
CA LEU A 77 10.03 -3.23 7.79
C LEU A 77 8.50 -3.20 7.55
N LYS A 78 8.05 -3.58 6.36
CA LYS A 78 6.61 -3.57 5.98
C LYS A 78 5.95 -2.19 6.04
N ILE A 79 6.73 -1.11 6.00
CA ILE A 79 6.23 0.27 5.93
C ILE A 79 5.89 0.57 4.48
N LEU A 80 4.68 0.22 4.05
CA LEU A 80 4.22 0.46 2.68
C LEU A 80 2.93 1.28 2.70
N TYR A 81 2.98 2.49 2.19
CA TYR A 81 1.78 3.29 1.98
C TYR A 81 0.97 2.71 0.81
N LYS A 82 -0.34 2.67 1.00
CA LYS A 82 -1.31 2.06 0.06
C LYS A 82 -2.33 3.07 -0.43
N ALA A 83 -2.54 4.17 0.30
CA ALA A 83 -3.48 5.21 -0.04
C ALA A 83 -2.93 6.60 0.25
N ILE A 84 -3.37 7.55 -0.56
CA ILE A 84 -3.22 8.98 -0.32
C ILE A 84 -4.62 9.54 -0.09
N VAL A 85 -4.82 10.20 1.05
CA VAL A 85 -6.03 10.92 1.40
C VAL A 85 -5.77 12.40 1.23
N LEU A 86 -6.52 13.06 0.38
CA LEU A 86 -6.35 14.44 -0.03
C LEU A 86 -7.48 15.30 0.49
N ASP A 87 -7.18 16.45 1.05
CA ASP A 87 -8.15 17.53 1.09
C ASP A 87 -8.35 18.15 -0.31
N LEU A 88 -9.36 19.00 -0.47
CA LEU A 88 -9.70 19.66 -1.73
C LEU A 88 -9.20 21.09 -1.79
N ASP A 89 -9.76 21.94 -0.93
CA ASP A 89 -9.58 23.38 -0.93
C ASP A 89 -8.12 23.75 -0.65
N ASP A 90 -7.52 24.59 -1.49
CA ASP A 90 -6.11 24.98 -1.46
C ASP A 90 -5.09 23.81 -1.34
N THR A 91 -5.56 22.56 -1.42
CA THR A 91 -4.72 21.35 -1.47
C THR A 91 -4.60 20.76 -2.89
N ILE A 92 -5.71 20.50 -3.58
CA ILE A 92 -5.69 19.98 -4.97
C ILE A 92 -6.33 20.92 -5.99
N TRP A 93 -7.01 21.94 -5.55
CA TRP A 93 -7.41 23.07 -6.38
C TRP A 93 -7.21 24.39 -5.63
N LYS A 94 -7.12 25.49 -6.37
CA LYS A 94 -6.90 26.81 -5.78
C LYS A 94 -8.23 27.46 -5.41
N GLY A 95 -8.41 27.72 -4.10
CA GLY A 95 -9.55 28.40 -3.51
C GLY A 95 -10.44 27.49 -2.66
N THR A 96 -11.31 28.11 -1.85
CA THR A 96 -12.28 27.41 -0.98
C THR A 96 -13.62 27.31 -1.70
N LEU A 97 -14.04 26.09 -2.06
CA LEU A 97 -15.22 25.85 -2.91
C LEU A 97 -16.51 26.51 -2.37
N SER A 98 -16.71 26.48 -1.05
CA SER A 98 -17.88 27.07 -0.39
C SER A 98 -17.91 28.60 -0.43
N GLU A 99 -16.77 29.25 -0.64
CA GLU A 99 -16.62 30.71 -0.67
C GLU A 99 -16.68 31.25 -2.09
N VAL A 100 -15.91 30.65 -2.99
CA VAL A 100 -15.71 31.20 -4.34
C VAL A 100 -16.61 30.51 -5.39
N GLY A 101 -17.08 29.32 -5.12
CA GLY A 101 -17.88 28.54 -6.04
C GLY A 101 -17.07 27.89 -7.19
N MET A 102 -17.74 26.99 -7.92
CA MET A 102 -17.11 26.15 -8.94
C MET A 102 -16.51 26.95 -10.11
N ASN A 103 -17.14 28.02 -10.56
CA ASN A 103 -16.66 28.80 -11.71
C ASN A 103 -15.32 29.47 -11.42
N GLU A 104 -15.17 30.05 -10.23
CA GLU A 104 -13.92 30.66 -9.83
C GLU A 104 -12.82 29.60 -9.58
N ILE A 105 -13.16 28.43 -9.03
CA ILE A 105 -12.22 27.29 -8.97
C ILE A 105 -11.71 26.96 -10.38
N LYS A 106 -12.58 26.85 -11.40
CA LYS A 106 -12.17 26.60 -12.77
C LYS A 106 -11.23 27.68 -13.30
N GLU A 107 -11.58 28.96 -13.13
CA GLU A 107 -10.77 30.10 -13.58
C GLU A 107 -9.40 30.09 -12.91
N ASN A 108 -9.34 29.85 -11.60
CA ASN A 108 -8.11 29.74 -10.84
C ASN A 108 -7.23 28.61 -11.37
N MET A 109 -7.82 27.44 -11.67
CA MET A 109 -7.08 26.29 -12.15
C MET A 109 -6.58 26.45 -13.61
N TYR A 110 -7.29 27.19 -14.45
CA TYR A 110 -6.81 27.56 -15.81
C TYR A 110 -5.74 28.66 -15.79
N SER A 111 -5.62 29.39 -14.70
CA SER A 111 -4.61 30.44 -14.54
C SER A 111 -3.23 29.86 -14.19
N TYR A 112 -2.20 30.72 -14.18
CA TYR A 112 -0.86 30.32 -13.74
C TYR A 112 -0.83 29.90 -12.25
N HIS A 113 -1.80 30.34 -11.44
CA HIS A 113 -1.94 29.91 -10.06
C HIS A 113 -2.33 28.44 -9.91
N GLY A 114 -3.02 27.86 -10.91
CA GLY A 114 -3.39 26.45 -10.95
C GLY A 114 -2.23 25.51 -11.25
N ALA A 115 -1.15 26.01 -11.88
CA ALA A 115 -0.07 25.17 -12.37
C ALA A 115 0.59 24.28 -11.27
N PRO A 116 0.88 24.75 -10.04
CA PRO A 116 1.44 23.90 -8.96
C PRO A 116 0.50 22.77 -8.55
N PHE A 117 -0.82 23.04 -8.51
CA PHE A 117 -1.85 22.05 -8.17
C PHE A 117 -1.95 20.98 -9.25
N ILE A 118 -1.96 21.38 -10.51
CA ILE A 118 -1.99 20.46 -11.66
C ILE A 118 -0.72 19.59 -11.68
N ALA A 119 0.45 20.18 -11.45
CA ALA A 119 1.71 19.44 -11.37
C ALA A 119 1.69 18.41 -10.23
N PHE A 120 1.20 18.80 -9.07
CA PHE A 120 1.03 17.91 -7.91
C PHE A 120 0.06 16.77 -8.21
N MET A 121 -1.10 17.07 -8.80
CA MET A 121 -2.07 16.04 -9.19
C MET A 121 -1.51 15.07 -10.23
N ASN A 122 -0.71 15.53 -11.20
CA ASN A 122 -0.02 14.65 -12.15
C ASN A 122 0.98 13.73 -11.45
N PHE A 123 1.72 14.23 -10.46
CA PHE A 123 2.60 13.41 -9.62
C PHE A 123 1.80 12.32 -8.88
N ILE A 124 0.69 12.68 -8.22
CA ILE A 124 -0.20 11.71 -7.53
C ILE A 124 -0.78 10.69 -8.52
N LYS A 125 -1.21 11.13 -9.70
CA LYS A 125 -1.70 10.25 -10.77
C LYS A 125 -0.65 9.21 -11.18
N THR A 126 0.60 9.64 -11.32
CA THR A 126 1.73 8.75 -11.64
C THR A 126 1.91 7.71 -10.54
N LEU A 127 1.92 8.12 -9.26
CA LEU A 127 2.01 7.18 -8.13
C LEU A 127 0.86 6.17 -8.12
N ALA A 128 -0.37 6.61 -8.43
CA ALA A 128 -1.53 5.74 -8.50
C ALA A 128 -1.41 4.69 -9.61
N ASN A 129 -0.93 5.08 -10.77
CA ASN A 129 -0.78 4.18 -11.91
C ASN A 129 0.38 3.20 -11.74
N GLU A 130 1.54 3.70 -11.32
CA GLU A 130 2.76 2.89 -11.23
C GLU A 130 2.79 2.01 -9.97
N LEU A 131 2.30 2.52 -8.84
CA LEU A 131 2.39 1.84 -7.56
C LEU A 131 1.06 1.22 -7.08
N GLY A 132 -0.04 1.48 -7.79
CA GLY A 132 -1.38 1.04 -7.40
C GLY A 132 -1.84 1.67 -6.08
N LEU A 133 -1.45 2.94 -5.81
CA LEU A 133 -1.92 3.69 -4.65
C LEU A 133 -3.37 4.12 -4.86
N PHE A 134 -4.20 3.95 -3.83
CA PHE A 134 -5.52 4.56 -3.82
C PHE A 134 -5.42 6.07 -3.71
N ILE A 135 -6.23 6.78 -4.48
CA ILE A 135 -6.44 8.21 -4.32
C ILE A 135 -7.82 8.39 -3.71
N THR A 136 -7.89 9.03 -2.56
CA THR A 136 -9.15 9.31 -1.87
C THR A 136 -9.23 10.78 -1.48
N VAL A 137 -10.45 11.26 -1.37
CA VAL A 137 -10.74 12.65 -0.98
C VAL A 137 -11.42 12.67 0.37
N CYS A 138 -10.95 13.55 1.24
CA CYS A 138 -11.54 13.83 2.55
C CYS A 138 -11.73 15.35 2.71
N SER A 139 -12.93 15.85 2.53
CA SER A 139 -13.25 17.29 2.52
C SER A 139 -14.34 17.64 3.51
N ARG A 140 -14.36 18.91 3.96
CA ARG A 140 -15.44 19.49 4.78
C ARG A 140 -16.57 20.11 3.96
N ASN A 141 -16.47 20.09 2.65
CA ASN A 141 -17.50 20.59 1.76
C ASN A 141 -18.75 19.65 1.72
N ASP A 142 -19.87 20.17 1.19
CA ASP A 142 -21.04 19.34 0.92
C ASP A 142 -20.76 18.28 -0.15
N SER A 143 -21.17 17.04 0.12
CA SER A 143 -20.86 15.89 -0.73
C SER A 143 -21.43 16.03 -2.15
N LYS A 144 -22.63 16.59 -2.32
CA LYS A 144 -23.26 16.76 -3.64
C LYS A 144 -22.54 17.84 -4.44
N ILE A 145 -22.15 18.92 -3.78
CA ILE A 145 -21.41 20.02 -4.40
C ILE A 145 -20.03 19.52 -4.85
N VAL A 146 -19.31 18.77 -4.01
CA VAL A 146 -18.02 18.16 -4.36
C VAL A 146 -18.16 17.26 -5.58
N GLN A 147 -19.13 16.35 -5.58
CA GLN A 147 -19.34 15.41 -6.68
C GLN A 147 -19.67 16.13 -8.00
N SER A 148 -20.57 17.14 -7.97
CA SER A 148 -20.90 17.93 -9.16
C SER A 148 -19.69 18.73 -9.65
N THR A 149 -18.93 19.34 -8.75
CA THR A 149 -17.72 20.11 -9.12
C THR A 149 -16.69 19.22 -9.79
N ILE A 150 -16.37 18.07 -9.19
CA ILE A 150 -15.41 17.12 -9.78
C ILE A 150 -15.93 16.62 -11.15
N ALA A 151 -17.23 16.34 -11.28
CA ALA A 151 -17.81 15.88 -12.55
C ALA A 151 -17.67 16.91 -13.68
N GLU A 152 -17.74 18.19 -13.36
CA GLU A 152 -17.66 19.28 -14.36
C GLU A 152 -16.24 19.77 -14.66
N LEU A 153 -15.24 19.50 -13.77
CA LEU A 153 -13.85 19.87 -14.03
C LEU A 153 -13.28 19.07 -15.20
N ASP A 154 -12.53 19.75 -16.07
CA ASP A 154 -11.80 19.14 -17.19
C ASP A 154 -10.56 18.38 -16.68
N GLU A 155 -10.22 17.26 -17.34
CA GLU A 155 -9.03 16.46 -16.98
C GLU A 155 -7.70 17.22 -17.17
N ASN A 156 -7.67 18.25 -18.00
CA ASN A 156 -6.46 19.08 -18.16
C ASN A 156 -6.14 19.90 -16.92
N ILE A 157 -7.16 20.31 -16.16
CA ILE A 157 -7.01 21.07 -14.93
C ILE A 157 -7.25 20.24 -13.68
N PHE A 158 -7.83 19.05 -13.81
CA PHE A 158 -8.07 18.10 -12.72
C PHE A 158 -7.69 16.67 -13.14
N PRO A 159 -6.38 16.41 -13.37
CA PRO A 159 -5.90 15.16 -13.97
C PRO A 159 -6.20 13.89 -13.16
N ILE A 160 -6.52 14.00 -11.88
CA ILE A 160 -6.89 12.85 -11.02
C ILE A 160 -8.39 12.52 -11.05
N LYS A 161 -9.22 13.23 -11.80
CA LYS A 161 -10.68 13.06 -11.87
C LYS A 161 -11.12 11.59 -11.93
N ASN A 162 -10.58 10.85 -12.89
CA ASN A 162 -10.89 9.43 -13.10
C ASN A 162 -10.04 8.48 -12.25
N HIS A 163 -9.23 9.03 -11.33
CA HIS A 163 -8.33 8.28 -10.46
C HIS A 163 -8.76 8.30 -8.99
N ILE A 164 -9.79 9.05 -8.64
CA ILE A 164 -10.33 9.06 -7.29
C ILE A 164 -11.09 7.75 -7.04
N ASP A 165 -10.69 7.03 -6.01
CA ASP A 165 -11.25 5.73 -5.68
C ASP A 165 -12.38 5.83 -4.64
N TYR A 166 -12.33 6.85 -3.75
CA TYR A 166 -13.35 7.08 -2.75
C TYR A 166 -13.38 8.54 -2.29
N ILE A 167 -14.56 9.05 -1.98
CA ILE A 167 -14.77 10.43 -1.53
C ILE A 167 -15.59 10.42 -0.24
N ILE A 168 -15.09 11.08 0.81
CA ILE A 168 -15.88 11.48 1.98
C ILE A 168 -15.86 13.00 2.04
N ALA A 169 -17.05 13.59 1.94
CA ALA A 169 -17.23 15.01 2.10
C ALA A 169 -18.37 15.26 3.10
N ASN A 170 -18.01 15.77 4.30
CA ASN A 170 -18.91 16.09 5.41
C ASN A 170 -18.18 16.92 6.46
N ASN A 171 -18.91 17.39 7.49
CA ASN A 171 -18.37 18.23 8.55
C ASN A 171 -17.74 17.47 9.74
N ASN A 172 -17.60 16.15 9.66
CA ASN A 172 -16.97 15.37 10.71
C ASN A 172 -15.45 15.64 10.76
N ASP A 173 -14.82 15.26 11.86
CA ASP A 173 -13.38 15.32 12.00
C ASP A 173 -12.69 14.50 10.89
N LYS A 174 -11.59 15.04 10.36
CA LYS A 174 -10.82 14.37 9.31
C LYS A 174 -10.29 13.01 9.78
N SER A 175 -9.86 12.90 11.04
CA SER A 175 -9.40 11.64 11.63
C SER A 175 -10.48 10.55 11.63
N GLU A 176 -11.74 10.88 11.91
CA GLU A 176 -12.84 9.92 11.81
C GLU A 176 -13.09 9.48 10.36
N ASN A 177 -13.08 10.43 9.44
CA ASN A 177 -13.25 10.15 8.02
C ASN A 177 -12.10 9.29 7.46
N ILE A 178 -10.86 9.53 7.91
CA ILE A 178 -9.69 8.71 7.53
C ILE A 178 -9.85 7.27 8.03
N ARG A 179 -10.37 7.04 9.25
CA ARG A 179 -10.69 5.67 9.73
C ARG A 179 -11.72 4.99 8.82
N LYS A 180 -12.81 5.69 8.46
CA LYS A 180 -13.82 5.17 7.54
C LYS A 180 -13.24 4.85 6.15
N ILE A 181 -12.34 5.71 5.63
CA ILE A 181 -11.62 5.43 4.38
C ILE A 181 -10.76 4.17 4.52
N ALA A 182 -10.03 4.02 5.62
CA ALA A 182 -9.20 2.85 5.88
C ALA A 182 -10.03 1.55 5.92
N GLU A 183 -11.16 1.58 6.62
CA GLU A 183 -12.12 0.47 6.68
C GLU A 183 -12.68 0.15 5.29
N GLN A 184 -13.17 1.15 4.56
CA GLN A 184 -13.73 0.99 3.21
C GLN A 184 -12.73 0.37 2.23
N LEU A 185 -11.47 0.79 2.30
CA LEU A 185 -10.39 0.27 1.46
C LEU A 185 -9.76 -1.02 2.00
N SER A 186 -10.19 -1.50 3.16
CA SER A 186 -9.62 -2.66 3.87
C SER A 186 -8.09 -2.53 4.04
N ILE A 187 -7.63 -1.36 4.47
CA ILE A 187 -6.22 -1.07 4.78
C ILE A 187 -6.07 -0.52 6.20
N LEU A 188 -4.87 -0.58 6.75
CA LEU A 188 -4.59 0.00 8.07
C LEU A 188 -4.27 1.49 7.94
N PRO A 189 -4.65 2.34 8.94
CA PRO A 189 -4.32 3.76 8.96
C PRO A 189 -2.83 4.04 8.76
N LYS A 190 -1.93 3.23 9.31
CA LYS A 190 -0.47 3.32 9.09
C LYS A 190 -0.03 3.20 7.62
N SER A 191 -0.92 2.75 6.74
CA SER A 191 -0.66 2.65 5.29
C SER A 191 -1.19 3.87 4.51
N ILE A 192 -1.58 4.94 5.21
CA ILE A 192 -2.17 6.15 4.64
C ILE A 192 -1.19 7.32 4.76
N VAL A 193 -1.12 8.10 3.68
CA VAL A 193 -0.54 9.45 3.67
C VAL A 193 -1.70 10.43 3.60
N PHE A 194 -1.82 11.34 4.56
CA PHE A 194 -2.84 12.38 4.57
C PHE A 194 -2.22 13.74 4.23
N ILE A 195 -2.81 14.44 3.27
CA ILE A 195 -2.32 15.73 2.76
C ILE A 195 -3.44 16.76 2.84
N ASP A 196 -3.17 17.85 3.54
CA ASP A 196 -4.08 18.95 3.81
C ASP A 196 -3.25 20.25 3.96
N ASP A 197 -3.71 21.38 3.42
CA ASP A 197 -3.00 22.66 3.53
C ASP A 197 -3.11 23.27 4.92
N ASN A 198 -4.19 22.98 5.64
CA ASN A 198 -4.48 23.55 6.94
C ASN A 198 -3.69 22.88 8.07
N GLN A 199 -2.79 23.63 8.71
CA GLN A 199 -1.96 23.16 9.82
C GLN A 199 -2.78 22.61 10.98
N ILE A 200 -3.89 23.26 11.35
CA ILE A 200 -4.74 22.84 12.48
C ILE A 200 -5.33 21.46 12.21
N VAL A 201 -5.73 21.21 10.97
CA VAL A 201 -6.26 19.90 10.54
C VAL A 201 -5.17 18.85 10.53
N ARG A 202 -3.97 19.17 10.04
CA ARG A 202 -2.82 18.26 10.10
C ARG A 202 -2.49 17.88 11.54
N ASP A 203 -2.47 18.83 12.46
CA ASP A 203 -2.21 18.61 13.89
C ASP A 203 -3.32 17.76 14.54
N GLU A 204 -4.58 18.01 14.18
CA GLU A 204 -5.71 17.18 14.63
C GLU A 204 -5.50 15.71 14.24
N VAL A 205 -5.18 15.45 12.96
CA VAL A 205 -4.97 14.10 12.47
C VAL A 205 -3.74 13.44 13.10
N LYS A 206 -2.61 14.15 13.23
CA LYS A 206 -1.42 13.64 13.92
C LYS A 206 -1.68 13.22 15.37
N ASN A 207 -2.48 14.02 16.08
CA ASN A 207 -2.79 13.74 17.49
C ASN A 207 -3.76 12.58 17.65
N LYS A 208 -4.77 12.44 16.78
CA LYS A 208 -5.81 11.39 16.88
C LYS A 208 -5.47 10.10 16.13
N LEU A 209 -4.56 10.17 15.14
CA LEU A 209 -4.11 9.06 14.32
C LEU A 209 -2.58 9.12 14.12
N PRO A 210 -1.78 8.94 15.17
CA PRO A 210 -0.32 9.09 15.10
C PRO A 210 0.35 8.12 14.13
N GLU A 211 -0.32 7.04 13.75
CA GLU A 211 0.15 6.08 12.76
C GLU A 211 -0.02 6.53 11.29
N VAL A 212 -0.83 7.57 11.02
CA VAL A 212 -1.00 8.14 9.69
C VAL A 212 0.17 9.08 9.39
N PHE A 213 0.77 8.94 8.23
CA PHE A 213 1.81 9.88 7.82
C PHE A 213 1.20 11.18 7.32
N VAL A 214 1.54 12.29 7.96
CA VAL A 214 1.06 13.64 7.63
C VAL A 214 2.27 14.54 7.39
N PRO A 215 2.62 14.86 6.11
CA PRO A 215 3.74 15.72 5.80
C PRO A 215 3.49 17.17 6.25
N GLU A 216 4.57 17.86 6.63
CA GLU A 216 4.58 19.32 6.82
C GLU A 216 4.98 19.99 5.52
N TRP A 217 4.23 20.99 5.10
CA TRP A 217 4.51 21.70 3.87
C TRP A 217 3.86 23.10 3.86
N THR A 218 4.44 23.99 3.05
CA THR A 218 3.94 25.35 2.84
C THR A 218 3.52 25.59 1.38
N ASN A 219 4.07 24.80 0.47
CA ASN A 219 3.75 24.84 -0.96
C ASN A 219 3.97 23.47 -1.62
N HIS A 220 3.37 23.28 -2.79
CA HIS A 220 3.38 21.99 -3.49
C HIS A 220 4.79 21.50 -3.88
N ASN A 221 5.72 22.41 -4.20
CA ASN A 221 7.09 22.01 -4.55
C ASN A 221 7.81 21.44 -3.34
N GLU A 222 7.63 22.05 -2.18
CA GLU A 222 8.17 21.53 -0.91
C GLU A 222 7.55 20.17 -0.58
N LEU A 223 6.22 20.03 -0.70
CA LEU A 223 5.51 18.78 -0.49
C LEU A 223 6.07 17.66 -1.38
N VAL A 224 6.11 17.88 -2.69
CA VAL A 224 6.63 16.88 -3.64
C VAL A 224 8.08 16.53 -3.34
N THR A 225 8.90 17.53 -3.01
CA THR A 225 10.29 17.32 -2.63
C THR A 225 10.41 16.44 -1.37
N GLN A 226 9.63 16.72 -0.34
CA GLN A 226 9.60 15.88 0.87
C GLN A 226 9.18 14.45 0.58
N LEU A 227 8.15 14.24 -0.25
CA LEU A 227 7.67 12.90 -0.59
C LEU A 227 8.71 12.10 -1.37
N ILE A 228 9.46 12.76 -2.27
CA ILE A 228 10.52 12.12 -3.07
C ILE A 228 11.77 11.90 -2.22
N VAL A 229 12.31 12.95 -1.61
CA VAL A 229 13.56 12.86 -0.83
C VAL A 229 13.39 12.00 0.42
N GLY A 230 12.22 12.04 1.04
CA GLY A 230 11.84 11.16 2.15
C GLY A 230 11.60 9.71 1.73
N CYS A 231 11.68 9.37 0.44
CA CYS A 231 11.42 8.04 -0.11
C CYS A 231 10.07 7.44 0.34
N ILE A 232 9.05 8.29 0.55
CA ILE A 232 7.77 7.91 1.19
C ILE A 232 7.06 6.80 0.39
N PHE A 233 7.12 6.86 -0.93
CA PHE A 233 6.49 5.87 -1.81
C PHE A 233 7.47 4.89 -2.44
N GLU A 234 8.74 4.94 -2.05
CA GLU A 234 9.77 4.05 -2.60
C GLU A 234 9.47 2.59 -2.23
N ARG A 235 9.78 1.67 -3.15
CA ARG A 235 9.56 0.23 -2.99
C ARG A 235 10.74 -0.55 -3.55
N ALA A 236 11.17 -1.59 -2.84
CA ALA A 236 12.23 -2.50 -3.31
C ALA A 236 11.77 -3.32 -4.52
N GLU A 237 10.51 -3.76 -4.50
CA GLU A 237 9.90 -4.52 -5.58
C GLU A 237 8.48 -4.05 -5.87
N LEU A 238 8.14 -3.99 -7.14
CA LEU A 238 6.78 -3.77 -7.62
C LEU A 238 6.16 -5.12 -7.99
N SER A 239 5.35 -5.67 -7.09
CA SER A 239 4.58 -6.86 -7.42
C SER A 239 3.37 -6.49 -8.29
N LEU A 240 3.03 -7.34 -9.26
CA LEU A 240 1.80 -7.21 -10.07
C LEU A 240 0.55 -7.01 -9.21
N ASN A 241 0.48 -7.70 -8.07
CA ASN A 241 -0.58 -7.51 -7.08
C ASN A 241 -0.66 -6.10 -6.50
N SER A 242 0.48 -5.42 -6.35
CA SER A 242 0.50 -4.03 -5.87
C SER A 242 0.04 -3.07 -6.95
N GLN A 243 0.52 -3.24 -8.18
CA GLN A 243 0.14 -2.40 -9.32
C GLN A 243 -1.35 -2.55 -9.66
N ASN A 244 -1.86 -3.79 -9.65
CA ASN A 244 -3.27 -4.07 -9.97
C ASN A 244 -4.25 -3.81 -8.81
N ARG A 245 -3.78 -3.34 -7.63
CA ARG A 245 -4.62 -3.18 -6.42
C ARG A 245 -5.88 -2.37 -6.68
N ARG A 246 -5.76 -1.20 -7.27
CA ARG A 246 -6.89 -0.31 -7.56
C ARG A 246 -7.90 -0.94 -8.51
N LYS A 247 -7.40 -1.58 -9.58
CA LYS A 247 -8.23 -2.27 -10.56
C LYS A 247 -9.01 -3.41 -9.91
N GLN A 248 -8.34 -4.23 -9.12
CA GLN A 248 -8.96 -5.34 -8.38
C GLN A 248 -10.02 -4.83 -7.39
N TYR A 249 -9.73 -3.76 -6.67
CA TYR A 249 -10.69 -3.15 -5.74
C TYR A 249 -11.95 -2.65 -6.46
N LYS A 250 -11.81 -1.92 -7.56
CA LYS A 250 -12.96 -1.44 -8.35
C LYS A 250 -13.85 -2.58 -8.83
N ILE A 251 -13.23 -3.66 -9.31
CA ILE A 251 -13.97 -4.86 -9.74
C ILE A 251 -14.80 -5.42 -8.59
N ILE A 252 -14.19 -5.68 -7.45
CA ILE A 252 -14.85 -6.30 -6.29
C ILE A 252 -15.94 -5.39 -5.72
N GLN A 253 -15.73 -4.07 -5.68
CA GLN A 253 -16.75 -3.12 -5.20
C GLN A 253 -17.97 -3.06 -6.12
N THR A 254 -17.74 -3.03 -7.44
CA THR A 254 -18.85 -3.06 -8.41
C THR A 254 -19.69 -4.31 -8.25
N GLU A 255 -19.06 -5.43 -7.99
CA GLU A 255 -19.68 -6.74 -7.83
C GLU A 255 -20.44 -6.87 -6.49
N ARG A 256 -19.88 -6.34 -5.40
CA ARG A 256 -20.58 -6.26 -4.09
C ARG A 256 -21.87 -5.45 -4.16
N THR A 257 -21.89 -4.35 -4.93
CA THR A 257 -23.09 -3.50 -5.08
C THR A 257 -24.18 -4.15 -5.93
N GLN A 258 -23.83 -5.09 -6.80
CA GLN A 258 -24.78 -5.77 -7.70
C GLN A 258 -25.34 -7.07 -7.14
N ASN A 259 -24.99 -7.48 -5.91
CA ASN A 259 -25.35 -8.75 -5.27
C ASN A 259 -25.09 -10.01 -6.14
N SER A 260 -24.21 -9.89 -7.12
CA SER A 260 -23.81 -10.99 -8.00
C SER A 260 -22.31 -10.89 -8.25
N LEU A 261 -21.55 -11.69 -7.52
CA LEU A 261 -20.14 -11.90 -7.89
C LEU A 261 -20.11 -12.54 -9.27
N PRO A 262 -19.39 -12.01 -10.26
CA PRO A 262 -19.17 -12.72 -11.50
C PRO A 262 -18.45 -14.03 -11.18
N PRO A 263 -18.63 -15.06 -11.99
CA PRO A 263 -17.94 -16.31 -11.80
C PRO A 263 -16.44 -16.09 -11.88
N LEU A 264 -15.77 -16.25 -10.74
CA LEU A 264 -14.33 -16.19 -10.62
C LEU A 264 -13.77 -17.60 -10.72
N LYS A 265 -12.67 -17.76 -11.45
CA LYS A 265 -11.91 -19.01 -11.52
C LYS A 265 -10.77 -18.97 -10.54
N VAL A 266 -10.62 -19.97 -9.72
CA VAL A 266 -9.51 -20.11 -8.77
C VAL A 266 -8.52 -21.14 -9.29
N LYS A 267 -7.26 -20.73 -9.44
CA LYS A 267 -6.15 -21.63 -9.76
C LYS A 267 -5.32 -21.85 -8.50
N ILE A 268 -5.05 -23.13 -8.20
CA ILE A 268 -4.32 -23.54 -7.01
C ILE A 268 -2.92 -23.95 -7.43
N ILE A 269 -1.90 -23.40 -6.77
CA ILE A 269 -0.51 -23.57 -7.16
C ILE A 269 0.30 -24.00 -5.93
N LYS A 270 1.17 -25.00 -6.11
CA LYS A 270 2.14 -25.40 -5.08
C LYS A 270 3.25 -24.37 -5.00
N ASP A 271 3.64 -24.03 -3.76
CA ASP A 271 4.72 -23.10 -3.47
C ASP A 271 5.84 -23.79 -2.68
N ASP A 272 6.62 -24.59 -3.40
CA ASP A 272 7.65 -25.45 -2.80
C ASP A 272 8.75 -24.66 -2.06
N LYS A 273 8.91 -23.38 -2.37
CA LYS A 273 9.87 -22.46 -1.71
C LYS A 273 9.21 -21.50 -0.73
N HIS A 274 7.92 -21.62 -0.50
CA HIS A 274 7.11 -20.70 0.33
C HIS A 274 7.18 -19.21 -0.07
N THR A 275 7.72 -18.91 -1.26
CA THR A 275 8.07 -17.53 -1.64
C THR A 275 6.84 -16.64 -1.79
N GLU A 276 5.84 -17.10 -2.53
CA GLU A 276 4.62 -16.31 -2.76
C GLU A 276 3.72 -16.30 -1.53
N SER A 277 3.71 -17.39 -0.77
CA SER A 277 2.98 -17.51 0.49
C SER A 277 3.51 -16.50 1.52
N ILE A 278 4.84 -16.43 1.72
CA ILE A 278 5.49 -15.49 2.64
C ILE A 278 5.21 -14.04 2.21
N LYS A 279 5.28 -13.75 0.91
CA LYS A 279 4.94 -12.40 0.39
C LYS A 279 3.50 -12.00 0.71
N LEU A 280 2.56 -12.94 0.65
CA LEU A 280 1.16 -12.66 1.01
C LEU A 280 1.01 -12.49 2.52
N TYR A 281 1.59 -13.37 3.34
CA TYR A 281 1.55 -13.28 4.81
C TYR A 281 2.06 -11.92 5.29
N SER A 282 3.15 -11.45 4.71
CA SER A 282 3.73 -10.17 5.08
C SER A 282 2.85 -8.95 4.73
N LYS A 283 1.90 -9.09 3.81
CA LYS A 283 1.03 -8.00 3.33
C LYS A 283 -0.39 -8.07 3.87
N SER A 284 -0.83 -9.23 4.39
CA SER A 284 -2.17 -9.47 4.90
C SER A 284 -2.22 -9.18 6.40
N ASN A 285 -3.33 -8.59 6.87
CA ASN A 285 -3.50 -8.23 8.27
C ASN A 285 -4.84 -8.72 8.83
N GLN A 286 -5.94 -8.52 8.13
CA GLN A 286 -7.29 -8.82 8.64
C GLN A 286 -7.58 -10.32 8.70
N PHE A 287 -7.31 -11.04 7.61
CA PHE A 287 -7.39 -12.49 7.59
C PHE A 287 -5.99 -13.08 7.54
N LYS A 288 -5.46 -13.41 8.70
CA LYS A 288 -4.14 -14.00 8.88
C LYS A 288 -4.08 -14.76 10.20
N PHE A 289 -3.71 -16.02 10.14
CA PHE A 289 -3.73 -16.90 11.33
C PHE A 289 -2.47 -16.86 12.16
N SER A 290 -1.28 -16.68 11.57
CA SER A 290 -0.03 -16.63 12.31
C SER A 290 0.70 -15.32 12.10
N LEU A 291 1.39 -14.84 13.13
CA LEU A 291 2.27 -13.67 13.07
C LEU A 291 3.67 -14.01 12.57
N ASN A 292 4.03 -15.30 12.54
CA ASN A 292 5.29 -15.80 12.01
C ASN A 292 5.13 -16.06 10.50
N ASP A 293 5.76 -15.23 9.69
CA ASP A 293 5.58 -15.26 8.23
C ASP A 293 6.51 -16.26 7.52
N ASP A 294 7.63 -16.60 8.13
CA ASP A 294 8.77 -17.28 7.50
C ASP A 294 9.35 -18.46 8.30
N LYS A 295 8.75 -18.80 9.44
CA LYS A 295 9.21 -19.93 10.29
C LYS A 295 8.24 -21.08 10.17
N PHE A 296 8.64 -22.09 9.38
CA PHE A 296 7.88 -23.30 9.19
C PHE A 296 8.76 -24.54 9.44
N ASP A 297 8.12 -25.65 9.78
CA ASP A 297 8.81 -26.94 9.88
C ASP A 297 9.38 -27.38 8.51
N SER A 298 10.42 -28.18 8.52
CA SER A 298 11.14 -28.62 7.30
C SER A 298 10.28 -29.43 6.32
N ASP A 299 9.19 -30.02 6.82
CA ASP A 299 8.23 -30.82 6.07
C ASP A 299 6.96 -30.03 5.70
N ALA A 300 6.90 -28.75 6.05
CA ALA A 300 5.78 -27.89 5.73
C ALA A 300 5.67 -27.69 4.20
N LYS A 301 4.43 -27.71 3.72
CA LYS A 301 4.06 -27.45 2.32
C LYS A 301 3.26 -26.17 2.23
N SER A 302 3.37 -25.45 1.13
CA SER A 302 2.54 -24.30 0.86
C SER A 302 1.77 -24.41 -0.44
N LEU A 303 0.59 -23.79 -0.42
CA LEU A 303 -0.24 -23.54 -1.59
C LEU A 303 -0.56 -22.07 -1.63
N TYR A 304 -0.63 -21.51 -2.82
CA TYR A 304 -1.27 -20.21 -3.02
C TYR A 304 -2.37 -20.30 -4.08
N PHE A 305 -3.32 -19.39 -3.99
CA PHE A 305 -4.52 -19.36 -4.79
C PHE A 305 -4.53 -18.08 -5.61
N GLU A 306 -4.66 -18.22 -6.94
CA GLU A 306 -4.81 -17.09 -7.85
C GLU A 306 -6.23 -17.00 -8.35
N ILE A 307 -6.75 -15.77 -8.47
CA ILE A 307 -8.08 -15.51 -9.04
C ILE A 307 -7.94 -15.02 -10.48
N TYR A 308 -8.79 -15.56 -11.33
CA TYR A 308 -8.95 -15.20 -12.72
C TYR A 308 -10.40 -14.83 -13.02
N ARG A 309 -10.59 -13.89 -13.92
CA ARG A 309 -11.89 -13.65 -14.56
C ARG A 309 -12.17 -14.70 -15.61
N GLU A 310 -13.44 -14.80 -16.06
CA GLU A 310 -13.84 -15.69 -17.15
C GLU A 310 -13.07 -15.44 -18.44
N ASN A 311 -12.73 -14.18 -18.73
CA ASN A 311 -11.93 -13.80 -19.90
C ASN A 311 -10.43 -14.19 -19.78
N GLY A 312 -10.02 -14.86 -18.70
CA GLY A 312 -8.62 -15.27 -18.45
C GLY A 312 -7.74 -14.20 -17.82
N GLU A 313 -8.27 -13.03 -17.48
CA GLU A 313 -7.49 -11.97 -16.80
C GLU A 313 -7.10 -12.42 -15.39
N ASN A 314 -5.78 -12.43 -15.09
CA ASN A 314 -5.25 -12.75 -13.77
C ASN A 314 -5.43 -11.55 -12.83
N LEU A 315 -6.21 -11.71 -11.78
CA LEU A 315 -6.41 -10.73 -10.72
C LEU A 315 -5.41 -10.85 -9.57
N GLY A 316 -4.51 -11.84 -9.63
CA GLY A 316 -3.41 -12.04 -8.71
C GLY A 316 -3.71 -13.01 -7.57
N ILE A 317 -2.77 -13.11 -6.63
CA ILE A 317 -2.84 -14.03 -5.50
C ILE A 317 -3.84 -13.51 -4.48
N CYS A 318 -4.84 -14.34 -4.17
CA CYS A 318 -5.91 -14.02 -3.21
C CYS A 318 -5.69 -14.67 -1.86
N SER A 319 -5.11 -15.85 -1.79
CA SER A 319 -4.88 -16.59 -0.55
C SER A 319 -3.61 -17.42 -0.61
N ALA A 320 -3.05 -17.74 0.56
CA ALA A 320 -1.97 -18.71 0.72
C ALA A 320 -2.14 -19.47 2.03
N ILE A 321 -1.73 -20.74 2.02
CA ILE A 321 -1.78 -21.64 3.18
C ILE A 321 -0.46 -22.39 3.27
N THR A 322 0.11 -22.46 4.48
CA THR A 322 1.23 -23.34 4.83
C THR A 322 0.76 -24.39 5.83
N TYR A 323 1.02 -25.64 5.56
CA TYR A 323 0.48 -26.77 6.30
C TYR A 323 1.42 -27.96 6.36
N THR A 324 1.20 -28.85 7.33
CA THR A 324 1.75 -30.21 7.37
C THR A 324 0.61 -31.24 7.40
N ILE A 325 0.88 -32.44 6.87
CA ILE A 325 -0.02 -33.57 6.98
C ILE A 325 0.72 -34.67 7.74
N SER A 326 0.15 -35.10 8.86
CA SER A 326 0.69 -36.21 9.66
C SER A 326 -0.44 -37.18 10.01
N TYR A 327 -0.31 -38.45 9.58
CA TYR A 327 -1.36 -39.47 9.73
C TYR A 327 -2.71 -38.96 9.18
N ASN A 328 -3.73 -38.87 10.03
CA ASN A 328 -5.06 -38.39 9.65
C ASN A 328 -5.32 -36.94 10.09
N THR A 329 -4.27 -36.17 10.32
CA THR A 329 -4.33 -34.79 10.81
C THR A 329 -3.77 -33.83 9.79
N PHE A 330 -4.49 -32.79 9.51
CA PHE A 330 -4.06 -31.65 8.70
C PHE A 330 -3.85 -30.45 9.61
N LEU A 331 -2.60 -29.98 9.74
CA LEU A 331 -2.25 -28.83 10.57
C LEU A 331 -1.92 -27.62 9.71
N ILE A 332 -2.71 -26.57 9.82
CA ILE A 332 -2.46 -25.28 9.17
C ILE A 332 -1.55 -24.44 10.07
N HIS A 333 -0.32 -24.19 9.62
CA HIS A 333 0.65 -23.34 10.33
C HIS A 333 0.36 -21.86 10.12
N ASN A 334 0.02 -21.49 8.90
CA ASN A 334 -0.42 -20.14 8.55
C ASN A 334 -1.39 -20.17 7.39
N TRP A 335 -2.39 -19.30 7.45
CA TRP A 335 -3.32 -19.05 6.38
C TRP A 335 -3.62 -17.57 6.32
N ALA A 336 -3.51 -16.99 5.15
CA ALA A 336 -3.89 -15.60 4.93
C ALA A 336 -4.70 -15.44 3.66
N ILE A 337 -5.65 -14.53 3.71
CA ILE A 337 -6.41 -14.05 2.57
C ILE A 337 -6.08 -12.57 2.38
N SER A 338 -5.88 -12.17 1.15
CA SER A 338 -5.72 -10.75 0.83
C SER A 338 -7.00 -10.00 1.20
N CYS A 339 -6.87 -8.90 1.96
CA CYS A 339 -8.02 -8.12 2.48
C CYS A 339 -9.05 -7.73 1.40
N ARG A 340 -8.65 -7.68 0.13
CA ARG A 340 -9.55 -7.41 -1.00
C ARG A 340 -10.57 -8.50 -1.25
N TYR A 341 -10.20 -9.74 -0.95
CA TYR A 341 -10.98 -10.96 -1.24
C TYR A 341 -11.61 -11.56 0.02
N PHE A 342 -11.52 -10.86 1.14
CA PHE A 342 -12.15 -11.28 2.38
C PHE A 342 -13.67 -11.03 2.33
N GLU A 343 -14.46 -11.93 2.92
CA GLU A 343 -15.94 -11.87 2.95
C GLU A 343 -16.61 -11.97 1.56
N ILE A 344 -16.02 -12.73 0.63
CA ILE A 344 -16.64 -13.02 -0.68
C ILE A 344 -16.91 -14.52 -0.91
N GLY A 345 -16.86 -15.32 0.15
CA GLY A 345 -17.05 -16.79 0.08
C GLY A 345 -15.80 -17.57 -0.34
N LEU A 346 -14.65 -16.91 -0.40
CA LEU A 346 -13.37 -17.57 -0.72
C LEU A 346 -12.91 -18.46 0.45
N GLU A 347 -13.23 -18.05 1.67
CA GLU A 347 -12.92 -18.75 2.91
C GLU A 347 -13.51 -20.16 2.90
N GLU A 348 -14.82 -20.25 2.63
CA GLU A 348 -15.57 -21.50 2.56
C GLU A 348 -15.06 -22.39 1.41
N PHE A 349 -14.81 -21.78 0.25
CA PHE A 349 -14.24 -22.51 -0.89
C PHE A 349 -12.91 -23.15 -0.54
N ILE A 350 -12.00 -22.42 0.11
CA ILE A 350 -10.68 -22.90 0.48
C ILE A 350 -10.77 -24.00 1.55
N LEU A 351 -11.64 -23.84 2.55
CA LEU A 351 -11.89 -24.86 3.57
C LEU A 351 -12.41 -26.15 2.95
N MET A 352 -13.39 -26.07 2.05
CA MET A 352 -13.90 -27.24 1.31
C MET A 352 -12.79 -27.91 0.48
N TYR A 353 -11.93 -27.12 -0.17
CA TYR A 353 -10.81 -27.66 -0.91
C TYR A 353 -9.82 -28.41 0.00
N ILE A 354 -9.47 -27.85 1.16
CA ILE A 354 -8.59 -28.48 2.15
C ILE A 354 -9.21 -29.77 2.67
N GLN A 355 -10.49 -29.77 3.02
CA GLN A 355 -11.20 -30.96 3.48
C GLN A 355 -11.11 -32.10 2.43
N ASN A 356 -11.36 -31.76 1.18
CA ASN A 356 -11.30 -32.74 0.08
C ASN A 356 -9.85 -33.22 -0.19
N MET A 357 -8.86 -32.33 -0.10
CA MET A 357 -7.44 -32.68 -0.32
C MET A 357 -6.86 -33.51 0.82
N ALA A 358 -7.24 -33.17 2.04
CA ALA A 358 -6.62 -33.74 3.23
C ALA A 358 -7.02 -35.21 3.45
N ASN A 359 -8.21 -35.63 3.00
CA ASN A 359 -8.83 -36.89 3.41
C ASN A 359 -8.68 -37.14 4.93
N ALA A 360 -8.62 -36.04 5.71
CA ALA A 360 -8.25 -36.01 7.12
C ALA A 360 -9.53 -35.93 7.95
N ASN A 361 -9.52 -36.68 9.08
CA ASN A 361 -10.63 -36.64 10.01
C ASN A 361 -10.63 -35.35 10.85
N MET A 362 -9.49 -34.67 10.94
CA MET A 362 -9.36 -33.45 11.76
C MET A 362 -8.45 -32.43 11.06
N ILE A 363 -8.88 -31.16 11.10
CA ILE A 363 -8.09 -30.02 10.68
C ILE A 363 -7.80 -29.18 11.92
N PHE A 364 -6.52 -28.96 12.20
CA PHE A 364 -6.08 -28.05 13.25
C PHE A 364 -5.53 -26.77 12.63
N ILE A 365 -5.78 -25.64 13.29
CA ILE A 365 -5.35 -24.33 12.83
C ILE A 365 -4.53 -23.69 13.94
N ASN A 366 -3.31 -23.30 13.60
CA ASN A 366 -2.47 -22.51 14.51
C ASN A 366 -2.90 -21.04 14.40
N TYR A 367 -3.71 -20.59 15.37
CA TYR A 367 -4.21 -19.22 15.41
C TYR A 367 -3.51 -18.38 16.46
N GLN A 368 -2.96 -17.24 16.05
CA GLN A 368 -2.35 -16.23 16.91
C GLN A 368 -3.14 -14.93 16.82
N TYR A 369 -3.70 -14.50 17.92
CA TYR A 369 -4.47 -13.27 18.01
C TYR A 369 -3.62 -12.03 17.73
N SER A 370 -4.19 -11.09 16.98
CA SER A 370 -3.72 -9.72 16.84
C SER A 370 -4.90 -8.74 16.81
N GLU A 371 -4.66 -7.47 17.09
CA GLU A 371 -5.70 -6.43 17.03
C GLU A 371 -6.36 -6.34 15.64
N TYR A 372 -5.69 -6.83 14.59
CA TYR A 372 -6.13 -6.70 13.20
C TYR A 372 -6.86 -7.91 12.66
N ASN A 373 -6.73 -9.09 13.29
CA ASN A 373 -7.32 -10.34 12.81
C ASN A 373 -8.50 -10.84 13.65
N GLN A 374 -9.15 -9.94 14.40
CA GLN A 374 -10.30 -10.28 15.26
C GLN A 374 -11.44 -10.95 14.49
N LYS A 375 -11.75 -10.46 13.29
CA LYS A 375 -12.84 -10.99 12.44
C LYS A 375 -12.62 -12.44 11.99
N VAL A 376 -11.41 -12.97 12.08
CA VAL A 376 -11.14 -14.38 11.75
C VAL A 376 -11.66 -15.35 12.81
N ARG A 377 -11.93 -14.83 14.02
CA ARG A 377 -12.38 -15.61 15.16
C ARG A 377 -13.92 -15.82 15.15
N GLU A 378 -14.64 -14.94 14.51
CA GLU A 378 -16.09 -14.99 14.33
C GLU A 378 -16.48 -15.93 13.17
#